data_1de39069bb6515e96830d77f3ae61bf5
#
_entry.id   1de39069bb6515e96830d77f3ae61bf5
#
_cell.length_a   1.000
_cell.length_b   1.000
_cell.length_c   1.000
_cell.angle_alpha   90.00
_cell.angle_beta   90.00
_cell.angle_gamma   90.00
#
_symmetry.space_group_name_H-M   'P 1'
#
loop_
_entity.id
_entity.type
_entity.pdbx_description
1 polymer ?
#
loop_
_entity_poly.entity_id
_entity_poly.type
_entity_poly.pdbx_seq_one_letter_code
_entity_poly.pdbx_strand_id
1 'polypeptide(L)'
;MKRIYLNFLLLTGLYISITSLLAHDHKIHDRSPTSIGKVLVFGGTGWYRHPETAAINGWLSRLSDELKMQVDVTESAKDISTILSRYQVLILNNSNQLTKILDQKQRKIIEEWYNKGGGIVALHAALVRQTEWAWLSKLGGCDFDSDSEYLKARVIVDPLAKNHPTVKGHGMSFVYTADWTNHTESVTGKPGFQVLLLSLIHI
;
A
#
# COMPACT_ATOMS: atom_id res chain seq x y z
N MET A 1 5.60 -17.10 11.31
CA MET A 1 5.98 -15.66 11.37
C MET A 1 5.45 -14.97 10.11
N LYS A 2 4.50 -14.07 10.28
CA LYS A 2 3.93 -13.32 9.16
C LYS A 2 4.88 -12.17 8.83
N ARG A 3 5.48 -12.15 7.65
CA ARG A 3 6.33 -11.04 7.22
C ARG A 3 5.47 -10.04 6.46
N ILE A 4 5.41 -8.82 6.95
CA ILE A 4 4.78 -7.68 6.27
C ILE A 4 5.90 -6.95 5.53
N TYR A 5 5.74 -6.82 4.22
CA TYR A 5 6.67 -6.05 3.39
C TYR A 5 6.09 -4.66 3.16
N LEU A 6 6.79 -3.65 3.59
CA LEU A 6 6.47 -2.27 3.34
C LEU A 6 7.32 -1.80 2.16
N ASN A 7 6.71 -1.65 1.00
CA ASN A 7 7.39 -1.21 -0.21
C ASN A 7 7.05 0.25 -0.49
N PHE A 8 8.08 1.06 -0.70
CA PHE A 8 7.93 2.41 -1.23
C PHE A 8 8.39 2.40 -2.69
N LEU A 9 7.49 2.57 -3.63
CA LEU A 9 7.85 2.84 -5.01
C LEU A 9 7.57 4.31 -5.30
N LEU A 10 8.64 5.04 -5.61
CA LEU A 10 8.56 6.43 -6.03
C LEU A 10 8.36 6.48 -7.54
N LEU A 11 7.16 6.83 -7.96
CA LEU A 11 6.92 7.37 -9.29
C LEU A 11 6.05 8.61 -9.09
N THR A 12 6.60 9.78 -9.36
CA THR A 12 5.90 11.07 -9.39
C THR A 12 5.19 11.46 -8.09
N GLY A 13 5.92 11.55 -6.97
CA GLY A 13 5.34 11.97 -5.69
C GLY A 13 4.45 10.94 -5.01
N LEU A 14 4.51 9.68 -5.44
CA LEU A 14 3.72 8.59 -4.88
C LEU A 14 4.54 7.71 -3.95
N TYR A 15 4.08 7.56 -2.74
CA TYR A 15 4.51 6.53 -1.81
C TYR A 15 3.61 5.31 -1.96
N ILE A 16 4.17 4.15 -2.25
CA ILE A 16 3.46 2.88 -2.22
C ILE A 16 3.91 2.12 -0.98
N SER A 17 3.01 1.90 -0.04
CA SER A 17 3.21 0.95 1.03
C SER A 17 2.51 -0.36 0.64
N ILE A 18 3.29 -1.38 0.31
CA ILE A 18 2.76 -2.72 0.06
C ILE A 18 2.91 -3.53 1.33
N THR A 19 1.80 -3.86 1.97
CA THR A 19 1.80 -4.84 3.04
C THR A 19 1.40 -6.17 2.45
N SER A 20 2.37 -7.05 2.20
CA SER A 20 2.10 -8.43 1.87
C SER A 20 2.35 -9.31 3.09
N LEU A 21 1.34 -10.05 3.46
CA LEU A 21 1.41 -11.01 4.54
C LEU A 21 1.96 -12.32 4.00
N LEU A 22 3.18 -12.68 4.39
CA LEU A 22 3.66 -14.03 4.21
C LEU A 22 3.79 -14.69 5.57
N ALA A 23 2.94 -15.60 5.84
CA ALA A 23 3.20 -16.91 6.36
C ALA A 23 1.98 -17.48 7.07
N HIS A 24 1.22 -18.15 6.38
CA HIS A 24 0.83 -19.49 6.78
C HIS A 24 1.70 -20.43 5.96
N ASP A 25 2.14 -21.53 6.53
CA ASP A 25 2.67 -22.70 5.83
C ASP A 25 1.57 -23.24 4.90
N HIS A 26 1.16 -22.41 3.95
CA HIS A 26 0.41 -22.87 2.81
C HIS A 26 1.47 -23.30 1.80
N LYS A 27 1.55 -24.63 1.57
CA LYS A 27 2.03 -25.18 0.32
C LYS A 27 1.78 -24.13 -0.75
N ILE A 28 2.85 -23.65 -1.37
CA ILE A 28 2.76 -22.91 -2.62
C ILE A 28 1.93 -23.82 -3.51
N HIS A 29 0.61 -23.60 -3.53
CA HIS A 29 -0.20 -24.16 -4.57
C HIS A 29 0.39 -23.56 -5.84
N ASP A 30 0.97 -24.42 -6.62
CA ASP A 30 1.37 -24.19 -7.99
C ASP A 30 0.23 -23.45 -8.69
N ARG A 31 0.31 -22.12 -8.69
CA ARG A 31 -0.66 -21.28 -9.39
C ARG A 31 -0.35 -21.50 -10.84
N SER A 32 -1.14 -22.35 -11.44
CA SER A 32 -1.15 -22.56 -12.87
C SER A 32 -1.01 -21.21 -13.59
N PRO A 33 -0.12 -21.05 -14.57
CA PRO A 33 0.17 -19.77 -15.23
C PRO A 33 -1.03 -19.14 -15.98
N THR A 34 -2.21 -19.70 -15.86
CA THR A 34 -3.43 -19.30 -16.57
C THR A 34 -4.39 -18.42 -15.78
N SER A 35 -4.19 -18.14 -14.47
CA SER A 35 -5.06 -17.22 -13.76
C SER A 35 -4.52 -15.79 -13.86
N ILE A 36 -5.21 -14.94 -14.61
CA ILE A 36 -4.99 -13.50 -14.62
C ILE A 36 -5.17 -12.98 -13.21
N GLY A 37 -4.15 -12.33 -12.63
CA GLY A 37 -4.25 -11.66 -11.35
C GLY A 37 -5.31 -10.55 -11.41
N LYS A 38 -6.10 -10.41 -10.35
CA LYS A 38 -7.16 -9.38 -10.27
C LYS A 38 -6.87 -8.41 -9.14
N VAL A 39 -6.86 -7.14 -9.49
CA VAL A 39 -6.56 -6.02 -8.59
C VAL A 39 -7.75 -5.08 -8.56
N LEU A 40 -8.21 -4.74 -7.35
CA LEU A 40 -9.17 -3.68 -7.13
C LEU A 40 -8.44 -2.44 -6.62
N VAL A 41 -8.60 -1.31 -7.31
CA VAL A 41 -8.12 -0.01 -6.85
C VAL A 41 -9.29 0.73 -6.23
N PHE A 42 -9.14 1.11 -4.96
CA PHE A 42 -10.11 1.92 -4.24
C PHE A 42 -9.55 3.32 -4.01
N GLY A 43 -10.18 4.31 -4.64
CA GLY A 43 -9.80 5.74 -4.56
C GLY A 43 -10.72 6.59 -3.67
N GLY A 44 -11.65 5.95 -2.93
CA GLY A 44 -12.52 6.67 -2.00
C GLY A 44 -11.75 7.24 -0.82
N THR A 45 -12.07 8.46 -0.37
CA THR A 45 -11.41 9.15 0.73
C THR A 45 -12.41 9.79 1.68
N GLY A 46 -12.14 9.73 2.97
CA GLY A 46 -13.01 10.27 4.01
C GLY A 46 -12.64 11.67 4.48
N TRP A 47 -11.48 12.20 4.08
CA TRP A 47 -11.00 13.50 4.51
C TRP A 47 -10.56 14.35 3.32
N TYR A 48 -9.27 14.35 2.99
CA TYR A 48 -8.73 15.17 1.91
C TYR A 48 -8.60 14.35 0.63
N ARG A 49 -9.21 14.86 -0.46
CA ARG A 49 -9.06 14.26 -1.78
C ARG A 49 -7.86 14.85 -2.49
N HIS A 50 -6.83 14.05 -2.63
CA HIS A 50 -5.65 14.44 -3.38
C HIS A 50 -5.98 14.60 -4.87
N PRO A 51 -5.55 15.73 -5.52
CA PRO A 51 -5.81 15.97 -6.94
C PRO A 51 -5.29 14.86 -7.85
N GLU A 52 -4.20 14.22 -7.46
CA GLU A 52 -3.52 13.16 -8.20
C GLU A 52 -4.26 11.82 -8.19
N THR A 53 -5.26 11.65 -7.32
CA THR A 53 -5.99 10.38 -7.17
C THR A 53 -6.54 9.87 -8.49
N ALA A 54 -7.14 10.75 -9.30
CA ALA A 54 -7.71 10.38 -10.60
C ALA A 54 -6.63 9.98 -11.62
N ALA A 55 -5.51 10.71 -11.64
CA ALA A 55 -4.38 10.41 -12.53
C ALA A 55 -3.74 9.06 -12.19
N ILE A 56 -3.60 8.76 -10.89
CA ILE A 56 -3.07 7.48 -10.40
C ILE A 56 -4.02 6.35 -10.75
N ASN A 57 -5.33 6.52 -10.53
CA ASN A 57 -6.35 5.54 -10.92
C ASN A 57 -6.25 5.21 -12.42
N GLY A 58 -6.13 6.23 -13.27
CA GLY A 58 -5.97 6.06 -14.71
C GLY A 58 -4.65 5.38 -15.10
N TRP A 59 -3.56 5.68 -14.39
CA TRP A 59 -2.27 5.02 -14.62
C TRP A 59 -2.31 3.55 -14.22
N LEU A 60 -2.83 3.23 -13.03
CA LEU A 60 -2.99 1.84 -12.56
C LEU A 60 -3.89 1.02 -13.50
N SER A 61 -4.96 1.62 -14.01
CA SER A 61 -5.83 0.96 -15.00
C SER A 61 -5.07 0.61 -16.29
N ARG A 62 -4.19 1.50 -16.78
CA ARG A 62 -3.35 1.23 -17.96
C ARG A 62 -2.30 0.13 -17.74
N LEU A 63 -1.82 -0.05 -16.52
CA LEU A 63 -0.89 -1.13 -16.21
C LEU A 63 -1.50 -2.52 -16.41
N SER A 64 -2.83 -2.64 -16.50
CA SER A 64 -3.53 -3.90 -16.75
C SER A 64 -3.00 -4.60 -18.02
N ASP A 65 -2.81 -3.82 -19.08
CA ASP A 65 -2.35 -4.35 -20.38
C ASP A 65 -0.89 -4.78 -20.34
N GLU A 66 -0.03 -3.99 -19.67
CA GLU A 66 1.40 -4.27 -19.55
C GLU A 66 1.67 -5.49 -18.66
N LEU A 67 0.94 -5.60 -17.55
CA LEU A 67 1.14 -6.64 -16.54
C LEU A 67 0.29 -7.90 -16.78
N LYS A 68 -0.59 -7.88 -17.79
CA LYS A 68 -1.57 -8.95 -18.05
C LYS A 68 -2.40 -9.28 -16.81
N MET A 69 -2.85 -8.26 -16.10
CA MET A 69 -3.66 -8.34 -14.90
C MET A 69 -5.00 -7.64 -15.16
N GLN A 70 -6.07 -8.10 -14.52
CA GLN A 70 -7.31 -7.33 -14.47
C GLN A 70 -7.19 -6.28 -13.38
N VAL A 71 -7.32 -5.00 -13.73
CA VAL A 71 -7.31 -3.87 -12.79
C VAL A 71 -8.64 -3.12 -12.91
N ASP A 72 -9.45 -3.19 -11.88
CA ASP A 72 -10.70 -2.44 -11.79
C ASP A 72 -10.55 -1.31 -10.77
N VAL A 73 -11.17 -0.17 -11.05
CA VAL A 73 -11.08 1.04 -10.22
C VAL A 73 -12.47 1.41 -9.72
N THR A 74 -12.57 1.72 -8.43
CA THR A 74 -13.79 2.22 -7.82
C THR A 74 -13.50 3.27 -6.73
N GLU A 75 -14.47 4.14 -6.49
CA GLU A 75 -14.53 5.02 -5.32
C GLU A 75 -15.77 4.70 -4.46
N SER A 76 -16.54 3.71 -4.87
CA SER A 76 -17.77 3.31 -4.20
C SER A 76 -17.50 2.35 -3.03
N ALA A 77 -17.82 2.78 -1.82
CA ALA A 77 -17.77 1.91 -0.65
C ALA A 77 -18.64 0.65 -0.78
N LYS A 78 -19.72 0.71 -1.57
CA LYS A 78 -20.58 -0.44 -1.86
C LYS A 78 -19.82 -1.58 -2.53
N ASP A 79 -18.85 -1.25 -3.39
CA ASP A 79 -18.09 -2.26 -4.14
C ASP A 79 -17.20 -3.10 -3.21
N ILE A 80 -16.72 -2.53 -2.09
CA ILE A 80 -16.01 -3.30 -1.07
C ILE A 80 -16.84 -4.51 -0.61
N SER A 81 -18.14 -4.31 -0.40
CA SER A 81 -19.02 -5.40 0.08
C SER A 81 -19.51 -6.34 -1.02
N THR A 82 -19.46 -5.92 -2.28
CA THR A 82 -20.08 -6.67 -3.37
C THR A 82 -19.10 -7.39 -4.28
N ILE A 83 -17.90 -6.83 -4.49
CA ILE A 83 -16.96 -7.37 -5.47
C ILE A 83 -15.56 -7.69 -4.92
N LEU A 84 -15.14 -7.17 -3.74
CA LEU A 84 -13.79 -7.35 -3.21
C LEU A 84 -13.33 -8.83 -3.19
N SER A 85 -14.24 -9.74 -2.90
CA SER A 85 -13.95 -11.18 -2.85
C SER A 85 -13.45 -11.78 -4.17
N ARG A 86 -13.61 -11.08 -5.29
CA ARG A 86 -13.17 -11.50 -6.63
C ARG A 86 -11.71 -11.15 -6.91
N TYR A 87 -11.07 -10.36 -6.04
CA TYR A 87 -9.73 -9.81 -6.24
C TYR A 87 -8.74 -10.43 -5.26
N GLN A 88 -7.47 -10.48 -5.68
CA GLN A 88 -6.35 -10.93 -4.86
C GLN A 88 -5.64 -9.77 -4.18
N VAL A 89 -5.73 -8.56 -4.76
CA VAL A 89 -5.06 -7.36 -4.25
C VAL A 89 -6.06 -6.20 -4.20
N LEU A 90 -6.04 -5.47 -3.09
CA LEU A 90 -6.72 -4.19 -2.90
C LEU A 90 -5.67 -3.08 -2.83
N ILE A 91 -5.70 -2.15 -3.78
CA ILE A 91 -4.88 -0.95 -3.74
C ILE A 91 -5.72 0.18 -3.13
N LEU A 92 -5.30 0.70 -1.99
CA LEU A 92 -5.86 1.90 -1.37
C LEU A 92 -5.12 3.12 -1.93
N ASN A 93 -5.73 3.83 -2.88
CA ASN A 93 -5.12 4.99 -3.53
C ASN A 93 -5.57 6.29 -2.86
N ASN A 94 -4.70 6.88 -2.04
CA ASN A 94 -5.01 8.11 -1.28
C ASN A 94 -6.22 7.97 -0.35
N SER A 95 -6.54 6.76 0.07
CA SER A 95 -7.78 6.42 0.79
C SER A 95 -7.66 6.73 2.28
N ASN A 96 -7.47 8.00 2.62
CA ASN A 96 -7.36 8.46 4.00
C ASN A 96 -8.69 8.44 4.76
N GLN A 97 -8.62 8.36 6.08
CA GLN A 97 -9.76 8.39 7.04
C GLN A 97 -10.96 7.53 6.59
N LEU A 98 -10.68 6.28 6.25
CA LEU A 98 -11.67 5.34 5.69
C LEU A 98 -12.89 5.10 6.57
N THR A 99 -12.81 5.35 7.89
CA THR A 99 -13.93 5.22 8.82
C THR A 99 -15.09 6.18 8.53
N LYS A 100 -14.83 7.24 7.75
CA LYS A 100 -15.88 8.19 7.33
C LYS A 100 -16.70 7.72 6.13
N ILE A 101 -16.19 6.76 5.36
CA ILE A 101 -16.84 6.29 4.13
C ILE A 101 -17.11 4.79 4.12
N LEU A 102 -16.40 4.00 4.93
CA LEU A 102 -16.64 2.58 5.12
C LEU A 102 -17.32 2.35 6.47
N ASP A 103 -18.49 1.73 6.43
CA ASP A 103 -19.16 1.29 7.65
C ASP A 103 -18.40 0.12 8.33
N GLN A 104 -18.84 -0.26 9.52
CA GLN A 104 -18.20 -1.34 10.28
C GLN A 104 -18.26 -2.69 9.52
N LYS A 105 -19.36 -2.97 8.83
CA LYS A 105 -19.53 -4.20 8.06
C LYS A 105 -18.54 -4.26 6.88
N GLN A 106 -18.37 -3.16 6.16
CA GLN A 106 -17.43 -3.06 5.04
C GLN A 106 -15.99 -3.21 5.50
N ARG A 107 -15.61 -2.57 6.61
CA ARG A 107 -14.29 -2.74 7.22
C ARG A 107 -14.03 -4.19 7.63
N LYS A 108 -15.02 -4.85 8.24
CA LYS A 108 -14.94 -6.26 8.62
C LYS A 108 -14.75 -7.17 7.39
N ILE A 109 -15.40 -6.88 6.28
CA ILE A 109 -15.21 -7.61 5.01
C ILE A 109 -13.76 -7.50 4.53
N ILE A 110 -13.14 -6.32 4.61
CA ILE A 110 -11.72 -6.14 4.24
C ILE A 110 -10.82 -6.99 5.16
N GLU A 111 -11.04 -6.92 6.48
CA GLU A 111 -10.27 -7.70 7.46
C GLU A 111 -10.37 -9.21 7.19
N GLU A 112 -11.58 -9.72 6.97
CA GLU A 112 -11.80 -11.13 6.69
C GLU A 112 -11.20 -11.57 5.35
N TRP A 113 -11.33 -10.73 4.31
CA TRP A 113 -10.74 -10.99 3.00
C TRP A 113 -9.20 -11.02 3.09
N TYR A 114 -8.61 -10.07 3.82
CA TYR A 114 -7.17 -10.04 4.07
C TYR A 114 -6.70 -11.28 4.84
N ASN A 115 -7.43 -11.70 5.88
CA ASN A 115 -7.11 -12.89 6.66
C ASN A 115 -7.21 -14.19 5.85
N LYS A 116 -7.99 -14.19 4.75
CA LYS A 116 -8.07 -15.29 3.78
C LYS A 116 -6.97 -15.24 2.71
N GLY A 117 -6.01 -14.33 2.81
CA GLY A 117 -4.85 -14.24 1.92
C GLY A 117 -4.91 -13.11 0.90
N GLY A 118 -5.85 -12.19 1.00
CA GLY A 118 -5.86 -10.96 0.22
C GLY A 118 -4.64 -10.08 0.52
N GLY A 119 -4.12 -9.38 -0.49
CA GLY A 119 -3.00 -8.44 -0.35
C GLY A 119 -3.47 -7.00 -0.34
N ILE A 120 -2.89 -6.14 0.50
CA ILE A 120 -3.17 -4.70 0.51
C ILE A 120 -1.94 -3.93 0.08
N VAL A 121 -2.14 -2.96 -0.82
CA VAL A 121 -1.16 -1.94 -1.20
C VAL A 121 -1.73 -0.59 -0.79
N ALA A 122 -1.00 0.16 0.03
CA ALA A 122 -1.37 1.50 0.44
C ALA A 122 -0.49 2.52 -0.28
N LEU A 123 -1.11 3.46 -1.01
CA LEU A 123 -0.44 4.49 -1.77
C LEU A 123 -0.60 5.85 -1.09
N HIS A 124 0.52 6.55 -0.91
CA HIS A 124 0.58 7.93 -0.41
C HIS A 124 -0.26 8.08 0.88
N ALA A 125 -1.32 8.88 0.87
CA ALA A 125 -2.13 9.20 2.04
C ALA A 125 -3.06 8.06 2.52
N ALA A 126 -2.96 6.84 1.97
CA ALA A 126 -3.90 5.76 2.30
C ALA A 126 -3.89 5.32 3.77
N LEU A 127 -2.76 5.53 4.48
CA LEU A 127 -2.66 5.23 5.92
C LEU A 127 -2.83 6.46 6.81
N VAL A 128 -3.13 7.64 6.24
CA VAL A 128 -3.33 8.87 7.00
C VAL A 128 -4.70 8.85 7.69
N ARG A 129 -4.71 9.21 8.99
CA ARG A 129 -5.91 9.30 9.84
C ARG A 129 -6.72 8.01 9.92
N GLN A 130 -6.05 6.86 10.07
CA GLN A 130 -6.69 5.55 10.22
C GLN A 130 -6.82 5.11 11.70
N THR A 131 -6.49 5.96 12.66
CA THR A 131 -6.47 5.63 14.11
C THR A 131 -7.82 5.10 14.63
N GLU A 132 -8.95 5.55 14.06
CA GLU A 132 -10.29 5.03 14.38
C GLU A 132 -10.54 3.60 13.86
N TRP A 133 -9.65 3.07 13.01
CA TRP A 133 -9.66 1.70 12.53
C TRP A 133 -8.38 0.98 12.96
N ALA A 134 -8.34 0.62 14.22
CA ALA A 134 -7.16 0.07 14.89
C ALA A 134 -6.50 -1.11 14.15
N TRP A 135 -7.30 -1.92 13.43
CA TRP A 135 -6.77 -3.01 12.62
C TRP A 135 -5.90 -2.49 11.46
N LEU A 136 -6.35 -1.47 10.73
CA LEU A 136 -5.60 -0.91 9.61
C LEU A 136 -4.37 -0.12 10.08
N SER A 137 -4.50 0.64 11.17
CA SER A 137 -3.38 1.33 11.81
C SER A 137 -2.29 0.32 12.24
N LYS A 138 -2.68 -0.76 12.91
CA LYS A 138 -1.77 -1.84 13.28
C LYS A 138 -1.12 -2.54 12.08
N LEU A 139 -1.86 -2.69 10.97
CA LEU A 139 -1.34 -3.26 9.73
C LEU A 139 -0.28 -2.35 9.10
N GLY A 140 -0.47 -1.03 9.16
CA GLY A 140 0.51 -0.02 8.73
C GLY A 140 1.76 0.03 9.62
N GLY A 141 1.63 -0.35 10.88
CA GLY A 141 2.70 -0.46 11.87
C GLY A 141 3.11 0.86 12.52
N CYS A 142 2.59 1.97 12.05
CA CYS A 142 2.76 3.32 12.59
C CYS A 142 1.59 4.19 12.18
N ASP A 143 1.33 5.24 12.92
CA ASP A 143 0.34 6.25 12.59
C ASP A 143 1.00 7.47 11.95
N PHE A 144 0.23 8.18 11.15
CA PHE A 144 0.62 9.46 10.58
C PHE A 144 0.76 10.50 11.72
N ASP A 145 1.84 11.26 11.68
CA ASP A 145 2.06 12.41 12.57
C ASP A 145 1.90 13.73 11.80
N SER A 146 2.77 13.97 10.84
CA SER A 146 2.81 15.22 10.09
C SER A 146 3.47 15.03 8.71
N ASP A 147 3.34 16.03 7.86
CA ASP A 147 4.14 16.13 6.63
C ASP A 147 5.23 17.18 6.79
N SER A 148 6.38 16.96 6.17
CA SER A 148 7.41 17.97 6.05
C SER A 148 7.02 19.04 5.03
N GLU A 149 7.79 20.12 4.98
CA GLU A 149 7.82 20.98 3.80
C GLU A 149 8.31 20.20 2.57
N TYR A 150 8.04 20.75 1.38
CA TYR A 150 8.50 20.15 0.13
C TYR A 150 10.03 20.28 0.00
N LEU A 151 10.74 19.22 0.28
CA LEU A 151 12.21 19.24 0.34
C LEU A 151 12.86 18.04 -0.32
N LYS A 152 14.14 18.23 -0.67
CA LYS A 152 14.97 17.21 -1.29
C LYS A 152 15.51 16.25 -0.23
N ALA A 153 15.35 14.94 -0.47
CA ALA A 153 15.94 13.90 0.35
C ALA A 153 16.69 12.87 -0.51
N ARG A 154 17.64 12.20 0.09
CA ARG A 154 18.25 10.99 -0.47
C ARG A 154 17.46 9.79 0.02
N VAL A 155 16.99 8.97 -0.91
CA VAL A 155 16.38 7.68 -0.62
C VAL A 155 17.43 6.59 -0.86
N ILE A 156 17.57 5.67 0.07
CA ILE A 156 18.47 4.53 -0.04
C ILE A 156 17.68 3.22 0.06
N VAL A 157 18.14 2.22 -0.68
CA VAL A 157 17.65 0.85 -0.51
C VAL A 157 18.24 0.29 0.79
N ASP A 158 17.39 -0.27 1.66
CA ASP A 158 17.89 -0.97 2.84
C ASP A 158 18.79 -2.13 2.40
N PRO A 159 20.06 -2.18 2.86
CA PRO A 159 21.00 -3.24 2.49
C PRO A 159 20.44 -4.66 2.72
N LEU A 160 19.59 -4.84 3.73
CA LEU A 160 18.94 -6.13 4.03
C LEU A 160 17.84 -6.47 3.02
N ALA A 161 17.31 -5.48 2.32
CA ALA A 161 16.25 -5.63 1.34
C ALA A 161 16.74 -5.67 -0.12
N LYS A 162 18.03 -5.55 -0.41
CA LYS A 162 18.61 -5.42 -1.76
C LYS A 162 18.16 -6.50 -2.77
N ASN A 163 17.83 -7.69 -2.29
CA ASN A 163 17.37 -8.81 -3.12
C ASN A 163 15.84 -8.93 -3.17
N HIS A 164 15.11 -8.04 -2.49
CA HIS A 164 13.66 -8.07 -2.52
C HIS A 164 13.15 -7.73 -3.93
N PRO A 165 12.17 -8.46 -4.49
CA PRO A 165 11.69 -8.27 -5.88
C PRO A 165 11.34 -6.83 -6.23
N THR A 166 10.80 -6.06 -5.29
CA THR A 166 10.39 -4.67 -5.51
C THR A 166 11.55 -3.70 -5.72
N VAL A 167 12.71 -3.95 -5.13
CA VAL A 167 13.88 -3.06 -5.20
C VAL A 167 15.03 -3.66 -6.00
N LYS A 168 14.97 -4.95 -6.31
CA LYS A 168 15.98 -5.65 -7.10
C LYS A 168 16.07 -5.04 -8.51
N GLY A 169 17.28 -4.69 -8.92
CA GLY A 169 17.54 -4.08 -10.24
C GLY A 169 17.43 -2.55 -10.25
N HIS A 170 17.00 -1.94 -9.16
CA HIS A 170 17.07 -0.49 -8.96
C HIS A 170 18.42 -0.10 -8.37
N GLY A 171 18.88 1.12 -8.62
CA GLY A 171 20.09 1.66 -7.97
C GLY A 171 19.96 1.68 -6.46
N MET A 172 21.09 1.58 -5.74
CA MET A 172 21.10 1.54 -4.27
C MET A 172 20.64 2.85 -3.62
N SER A 173 20.61 3.96 -4.36
CA SER A 173 20.09 5.24 -3.87
C SER A 173 19.69 6.15 -5.02
N PHE A 174 18.79 7.07 -4.71
CA PHE A 174 18.39 8.16 -5.60
C PHE A 174 18.03 9.40 -4.78
N VAL A 175 17.92 10.55 -5.45
CA VAL A 175 17.51 11.79 -4.82
C VAL A 175 16.13 12.16 -5.34
N TYR A 176 15.25 12.56 -4.43
CA TYR A 176 13.88 12.93 -4.75
C TYR A 176 13.45 14.14 -3.92
N THR A 177 12.53 14.94 -4.48
CA THR A 177 11.95 16.11 -3.80
C THR A 177 10.46 15.85 -3.60
N ALA A 178 10.03 15.87 -2.36
CA ALA A 178 8.63 15.64 -1.95
C ALA A 178 8.33 16.30 -0.60
N ASP A 179 7.08 16.32 -0.23
CA ASP A 179 6.65 16.36 1.15
C ASP A 179 6.84 14.96 1.75
N TRP A 180 7.54 14.89 2.86
CA TRP A 180 7.89 13.62 3.50
C TRP A 180 7.01 13.41 4.71
N THR A 181 6.30 12.30 4.71
CA THR A 181 5.43 11.94 5.82
C THR A 181 6.25 11.50 7.04
N ASN A 182 6.01 12.14 8.16
CA ASN A 182 6.51 11.74 9.46
C ASN A 182 5.49 10.80 10.13
N HIS A 183 5.99 9.83 10.84
CA HIS A 183 5.20 8.85 11.56
C HIS A 183 5.47 8.94 13.05
N THR A 184 4.49 8.58 13.86
CA THR A 184 4.59 8.57 15.33
C THR A 184 5.71 7.67 15.85
N GLU A 185 6.10 6.67 15.08
CA GLU A 185 7.18 5.73 15.42
C GLU A 185 7.75 5.05 14.17
N SER A 186 8.96 4.53 14.27
CA SER A 186 9.60 3.76 13.19
C SER A 186 9.10 2.32 13.18
N VAL A 187 8.92 1.77 11.99
CA VAL A 187 8.67 0.33 11.79
C VAL A 187 9.96 -0.48 11.67
N THR A 188 11.12 0.17 11.64
CA THR A 188 12.43 -0.50 11.54
C THR A 188 12.66 -1.43 12.72
N GLY A 189 12.91 -2.69 12.43
CA GLY A 189 13.13 -3.73 13.44
C GLY A 189 11.87 -4.26 14.12
N LYS A 190 10.68 -3.73 13.82
CA LYS A 190 9.44 -4.32 14.34
C LYS A 190 9.19 -5.70 13.73
N PRO A 191 8.78 -6.69 14.54
CA PRO A 191 8.43 -8.02 14.04
C PRO A 191 7.31 -7.95 13.00
N GLY A 192 7.49 -8.62 11.87
CA GLY A 192 6.51 -8.65 10.79
C GLY A 192 6.64 -7.51 9.77
N PHE A 193 7.55 -6.56 9.98
CA PHE A 193 7.82 -5.47 9.03
C PHE A 193 9.19 -5.66 8.36
N GLN A 194 9.26 -5.29 7.10
CA GLN A 194 10.52 -5.17 6.37
C GLN A 194 10.56 -3.81 5.71
N VAL A 195 11.52 -2.99 6.10
CA VAL A 195 11.80 -1.73 5.43
C VAL A 195 12.56 -2.03 4.14
N LEU A 196 12.16 -1.44 3.03
CA LEU A 196 12.83 -1.60 1.73
C LEU A 196 13.60 -0.36 1.32
N LEU A 197 13.07 0.81 1.66
CA LEU A 197 13.64 2.11 1.35
C LEU A 197 13.65 2.98 2.60
N LEU A 198 14.69 3.76 2.76
CA LEU A 198 14.85 4.75 3.82
C LEU A 198 15.06 6.12 3.19
N SER A 199 14.31 7.13 3.62
CA SER A 199 14.56 8.51 3.26
C SER A 199 15.45 9.17 4.29
N LEU A 200 16.52 9.81 3.84
CA LEU A 200 17.44 10.59 4.65
C LEU A 200 17.13 12.07 4.44
N ILE A 201 16.32 12.62 5.33
CA ILE A 201 15.84 14.01 5.25
C ILE A 201 16.87 14.98 5.83
N HIS A 202 17.65 14.55 6.81
CA HIS A 202 18.64 15.35 7.50
C HIS A 202 20.07 14.88 7.14
N ILE A 203 20.60 15.45 6.10
CA ILE A 203 22.04 15.41 5.85
C ILE A 203 22.47 16.82 5.46
#